data_c8302e4bb02072928554cb36722cab99
#
_entry.id   c8302e4bb02072928554cb36722cab99
#
_cell.length_a   1.000
_cell.length_b   1.000
_cell.length_c   1.000
_cell.angle_alpha   90.00
_cell.angle_beta   90.00
_cell.angle_gamma   90.00
#
_symmetry.space_group_name_H-M   'P 1'
#
loop_
_entity.id
_entity.type
_entity.pdbx_description
1 polymer ?
#
loop_
_entity_poly.entity_id
_entity_poly.type
_entity_poly.pdbx_seq_one_letter_code
_entity_poly.pdbx_strand_id
1 'polypeptide(L)'
;MIHYRAVEKVSRHVEDAVSKGAQVLIGGKPVANSNFFLPTILSDVPSTATLNTEETFGPLAALCKFETEEEVIRLANDTDVGLAGYFFSRDVGRVWRVAERLEVGMVGANTGFLSQAVIPFGGVKESGLGREGGHGIEEYMNTKLIVFGGLGA
;
A
#
# COMPACT_ATOMS: atom_id res chain seq x y z
N MET A 1 -2.41 -19.37 0.67
CA MET A 1 -3.47 -18.45 0.14
C MET A 1 -4.82 -18.88 0.70
N ILE A 2 -5.79 -17.98 0.79
CA ILE A 2 -7.09 -18.30 1.41
C ILE A 2 -7.92 -19.28 0.55
N HIS A 3 -7.82 -19.19 -0.76
CA HIS A 3 -8.52 -20.06 -1.70
C HIS A 3 -7.77 -20.16 -3.04
N TYR A 4 -8.15 -21.11 -3.87
CA TYR A 4 -7.45 -21.41 -5.12
C TYR A 4 -7.47 -20.24 -6.13
N ARG A 5 -8.57 -19.48 -6.22
CA ARG A 5 -8.64 -18.29 -7.09
C ARG A 5 -7.56 -17.24 -6.76
N ALA A 6 -7.16 -17.15 -5.48
CA ALA A 6 -6.07 -16.26 -5.10
C ALA A 6 -4.70 -16.79 -5.60
N VAL A 7 -4.50 -18.11 -5.62
CA VAL A 7 -3.33 -18.74 -6.23
C VAL A 7 -3.27 -18.47 -7.73
N GLU A 8 -4.41 -18.61 -8.43
CA GLU A 8 -4.52 -18.31 -9.87
C GLU A 8 -4.21 -16.85 -10.17
N LYS A 9 -4.71 -15.91 -9.33
CA LYS A 9 -4.42 -14.49 -9.51
C LYS A 9 -2.92 -14.20 -9.40
N VAL A 10 -2.25 -14.71 -8.37
CA VAL A 10 -0.79 -14.53 -8.21
C VAL A 10 -0.03 -15.16 -9.37
N SER A 11 -0.44 -16.36 -9.83
CA SER A 11 0.17 -17.00 -11.00
C SER A 11 0.09 -16.11 -12.25
N ARG A 12 -1.10 -15.57 -12.55
CA ARG A 12 -1.28 -14.65 -13.69
C ARG A 12 -0.41 -13.39 -13.58
N HIS A 13 -0.29 -12.81 -12.38
CA HIS A 13 0.55 -11.64 -12.17
C HIS A 13 2.03 -11.94 -12.40
N VAL A 14 2.50 -13.11 -11.95
CA VAL A 14 3.88 -13.56 -12.22
C VAL A 14 4.09 -13.81 -13.71
N GLU A 15 3.19 -14.54 -14.36
CA GLU A 15 3.26 -14.86 -15.79
C GLU A 15 3.23 -13.59 -16.64
N ASP A 16 2.34 -12.65 -16.34
CA ASP A 16 2.25 -11.36 -17.03
C ASP A 16 3.56 -10.57 -16.89
N ALA A 17 4.08 -10.41 -15.67
CA ALA A 17 5.31 -9.69 -15.43
C ALA A 17 6.51 -10.32 -16.17
N VAL A 18 6.63 -11.65 -16.11
CA VAL A 18 7.70 -12.39 -16.82
C VAL A 18 7.56 -12.25 -18.33
N SER A 19 6.35 -12.35 -18.87
CA SER A 19 6.11 -12.16 -20.33
C SER A 19 6.51 -10.76 -20.81
N LYS A 20 6.52 -9.77 -19.92
CA LYS A 20 6.91 -8.38 -20.17
C LYS A 20 8.37 -8.07 -19.82
N GLY A 21 9.15 -9.08 -19.42
CA GLY A 21 10.59 -8.97 -19.21
C GLY A 21 11.08 -9.01 -17.75
N ALA A 22 10.19 -9.15 -16.77
CA ALA A 22 10.60 -9.35 -15.38
C ALA A 22 11.34 -10.69 -15.20
N GLN A 23 12.25 -10.74 -14.23
CA GLN A 23 13.03 -11.93 -13.91
C GLN A 23 12.57 -12.53 -12.59
N VAL A 24 12.36 -13.84 -12.56
CA VAL A 24 12.08 -14.57 -11.31
C VAL A 24 13.40 -14.85 -10.59
N LEU A 25 13.63 -14.20 -9.48
CA LEU A 25 14.82 -14.44 -8.64
C LEU A 25 14.62 -15.63 -7.72
N ILE A 26 13.40 -15.82 -7.21
CA ILE A 26 13.04 -16.94 -6.31
C ILE A 26 11.55 -17.25 -6.46
N GLY A 27 11.15 -18.51 -6.26
CA GLY A 27 9.75 -18.94 -6.25
C GLY A 27 9.09 -18.95 -7.64
N GLY A 28 8.03 -18.17 -7.80
CA GLY A 28 7.29 -18.00 -9.05
C GLY A 28 6.32 -19.12 -9.39
N LYS A 29 6.03 -20.04 -8.46
CA LYS A 29 5.21 -21.24 -8.75
C LYS A 29 4.23 -21.56 -7.63
N PRO A 30 3.01 -22.00 -7.95
CA PRO A 30 2.11 -22.60 -6.98
C PRO A 30 2.62 -23.96 -6.52
N VAL A 31 2.22 -24.36 -5.32
CA VAL A 31 2.42 -25.73 -4.83
C VAL A 31 1.25 -26.58 -5.31
N ALA A 32 1.57 -27.69 -5.99
CA ALA A 32 0.57 -28.56 -6.60
C ALA A 32 -0.48 -29.04 -5.58
N ASN A 33 -1.74 -29.08 -6.02
CA ASN A 33 -2.89 -29.57 -5.24
C ASN A 33 -3.08 -28.87 -3.89
N SER A 34 -2.72 -27.60 -3.79
CA SER A 34 -2.84 -26.83 -2.56
C SER A 34 -3.16 -25.36 -2.81
N ASN A 35 -3.51 -24.64 -1.74
CA ASN A 35 -3.66 -23.18 -1.78
C ASN A 35 -2.35 -22.46 -1.41
N PHE A 36 -1.20 -23.12 -1.49
CA PHE A 36 0.10 -22.49 -1.25
C PHE A 36 0.72 -21.97 -2.55
N PHE A 37 1.40 -20.86 -2.43
CA PHE A 37 2.28 -20.30 -3.46
C PHE A 37 3.65 -20.09 -2.83
N LEU A 38 4.71 -20.40 -3.55
CA LEU A 38 6.06 -20.21 -3.05
C LEU A 38 6.35 -18.72 -2.83
N PRO A 39 7.04 -18.34 -1.76
CA PRO A 39 7.56 -16.98 -1.64
C PRO A 39 8.32 -16.60 -2.91
N THR A 40 7.93 -15.49 -3.52
CA THR A 40 8.37 -15.10 -4.86
C THR A 40 8.96 -13.71 -4.86
N ILE A 41 10.09 -13.55 -5.53
CA ILE A 41 10.72 -12.25 -5.78
C ILE A 41 10.91 -12.11 -7.29
N LEU A 42 10.37 -11.03 -7.85
CA LEU A 42 10.59 -10.60 -9.22
C LEU A 42 11.49 -9.37 -9.24
N SER A 43 12.45 -9.32 -10.17
CA SER A 43 13.23 -8.10 -10.46
C SER A 43 12.94 -7.58 -11.86
N ASP A 44 13.36 -6.34 -12.10
CA ASP A 44 13.18 -5.65 -13.38
C ASP A 44 11.72 -5.65 -13.85
N VAL A 45 10.79 -5.50 -12.91
CA VAL A 45 9.37 -5.48 -13.22
C VAL A 45 9.03 -4.20 -13.98
N PRO A 46 8.50 -4.30 -15.20
CA PRO A 46 8.17 -3.11 -15.99
C PRO A 46 6.90 -2.42 -15.47
N SER A 47 6.80 -1.11 -15.69
CA SER A 47 5.63 -0.32 -15.27
C SER A 47 4.31 -0.79 -15.90
N THR A 48 4.38 -1.49 -17.03
CA THR A 48 3.21 -2.05 -17.73
C THR A 48 2.71 -3.38 -17.17
N ALA A 49 3.39 -3.96 -16.17
CA ALA A 49 2.96 -5.21 -15.57
C ALA A 49 1.64 -5.02 -14.80
N THR A 50 0.72 -5.97 -14.95
CA THR A 50 -0.62 -5.93 -14.35
C THR A 50 -0.58 -5.79 -12.82
N LEU A 51 0.43 -6.34 -12.17
CA LEU A 51 0.62 -6.23 -10.72
C LEU A 51 0.84 -4.78 -10.22
N ASN A 52 1.13 -3.82 -11.11
CA ASN A 52 1.24 -2.40 -10.74
C ASN A 52 -0.12 -1.69 -10.69
N THR A 53 -1.15 -2.26 -11.30
CA THR A 53 -2.51 -1.71 -11.35
C THR A 53 -3.54 -2.59 -10.64
N GLU A 54 -3.28 -3.89 -10.52
CA GLU A 54 -4.09 -4.82 -9.75
C GLU A 54 -3.39 -5.23 -8.47
N GLU A 55 -4.08 -5.09 -7.34
CA GLU A 55 -3.56 -5.52 -6.04
C GLU A 55 -3.25 -7.02 -6.01
N THR A 56 -2.06 -7.38 -5.51
CA THR A 56 -1.62 -8.77 -5.32
C THR A 56 -1.62 -9.14 -3.85
N PHE A 57 -2.67 -9.82 -3.38
CA PHE A 57 -2.68 -10.44 -2.06
C PHE A 57 -2.00 -11.80 -2.12
N GLY A 58 -0.70 -11.83 -1.92
CA GLY A 58 0.08 -13.07 -2.00
C GLY A 58 1.56 -12.89 -1.66
N PRO A 59 2.31 -13.99 -1.57
CA PRO A 59 3.71 -13.97 -1.20
C PRO A 59 4.60 -13.57 -2.39
N LEU A 60 4.35 -12.40 -2.96
CA LEU A 60 5.03 -11.84 -4.14
C LEU A 60 5.61 -10.47 -3.81
N ALA A 61 6.92 -10.31 -3.97
CA ALA A 61 7.61 -9.03 -3.96
C ALA A 61 8.08 -8.68 -5.38
N ALA A 62 7.62 -7.54 -5.88
CA ALA A 62 7.98 -7.01 -7.19
C ALA A 62 8.96 -5.85 -7.02
N LEU A 63 10.14 -5.96 -7.63
CA LEU A 63 11.19 -4.95 -7.55
C LEU A 63 11.27 -4.19 -8.86
N CYS A 64 11.02 -2.89 -8.78
CA CYS A 64 11.16 -1.93 -9.88
C CYS A 64 12.38 -1.04 -9.61
N LYS A 65 13.19 -0.79 -10.62
CA LYS A 65 14.30 0.16 -10.54
C LYS A 65 13.81 1.58 -10.78
N PHE A 66 14.47 2.53 -10.17
CA PHE A 66 14.31 3.96 -10.44
C PHE A 66 15.68 4.64 -10.36
N GLU A 67 15.80 5.79 -11.00
CA GLU A 67 17.08 6.54 -11.07
C GLU A 67 17.05 7.79 -10.18
N THR A 68 15.87 8.41 -10.00
CA THR A 68 15.75 9.67 -9.26
C THR A 68 14.65 9.64 -8.21
N GLU A 69 14.79 10.49 -7.18
CA GLU A 69 13.75 10.70 -6.16
C GLU A 69 12.43 11.14 -6.79
N GLU A 70 12.48 12.00 -7.79
CA GLU A 70 11.32 12.51 -8.51
C GLU A 70 10.57 11.40 -9.25
N GLU A 71 11.32 10.54 -9.89
CA GLU A 71 10.77 9.39 -10.61
C GLU A 71 10.06 8.43 -9.68
N VAL A 72 10.70 8.03 -8.57
CA VAL A 72 10.10 7.05 -7.65
C VAL A 72 8.86 7.60 -6.96
N ILE A 73 8.83 8.90 -6.61
CA ILE A 73 7.63 9.52 -6.04
C ILE A 73 6.48 9.53 -7.06
N ARG A 74 6.77 9.89 -8.30
CA ARG A 74 5.77 9.86 -9.39
C ARG A 74 5.23 8.43 -9.59
N LEU A 75 6.10 7.44 -9.66
CA LEU A 75 5.69 6.03 -9.82
C LEU A 75 4.90 5.51 -8.62
N ALA A 76 5.29 5.87 -7.40
CA ALA A 76 4.58 5.47 -6.19
C ALA A 76 3.19 6.10 -6.07
N ASN A 77 2.99 7.28 -6.66
CA ASN A 77 1.70 7.97 -6.66
C ASN A 77 0.80 7.63 -7.86
N ASP A 78 1.35 6.95 -8.87
CA ASP A 78 0.62 6.54 -10.09
C ASP A 78 -0.25 5.29 -9.80
N THR A 79 -1.22 5.47 -8.90
CA THR A 79 -2.16 4.45 -8.45
C THR A 79 -3.43 5.10 -7.95
N ASP A 80 -4.56 4.42 -8.11
CA ASP A 80 -5.88 4.88 -7.64
C ASP A 80 -6.07 4.66 -6.13
N VAL A 81 -5.18 3.95 -5.48
CA VAL A 81 -5.22 3.65 -4.04
C VAL A 81 -4.07 4.33 -3.30
N GLY A 82 -4.22 4.54 -1.98
CA GLY A 82 -3.20 5.18 -1.16
C GLY A 82 -3.38 4.88 0.33
N LEU A 83 -3.14 3.62 0.73
CA LEU A 83 -3.28 3.24 2.15
C LEU A 83 -2.00 3.55 2.93
N ALA A 84 -0.89 2.90 2.56
CA ALA A 84 0.38 3.04 3.26
C ALA A 84 1.56 2.98 2.30
N GLY A 85 2.55 3.83 2.53
CA GLY A 85 3.83 3.81 1.83
C GLY A 85 4.99 3.68 2.81
N TYR A 86 6.03 2.96 2.40
CA TYR A 86 7.21 2.74 3.23
C TYR A 86 8.46 3.10 2.44
N PHE A 87 9.41 3.75 3.11
CA PHE A 87 10.71 4.01 2.51
C PHE A 87 11.80 4.11 3.56
N PHE A 88 13.05 4.00 3.11
CA PHE A 88 14.22 4.03 3.98
C PHE A 88 15.22 5.07 3.47
N SER A 89 15.68 5.96 4.35
CA SER A 89 16.70 6.96 4.05
C SER A 89 17.44 7.37 5.32
N ARG A 90 18.75 7.65 5.19
CA ARG A 90 19.56 8.23 6.27
C ARG A 90 19.53 9.77 6.27
N ASP A 91 19.03 10.37 5.21
CA ASP A 91 18.93 11.83 5.06
C ASP A 91 17.58 12.28 5.59
N VAL A 92 17.58 13.03 6.69
CA VAL A 92 16.38 13.53 7.36
C VAL A 92 15.59 14.50 6.47
N GLY A 93 16.28 15.32 5.66
CA GLY A 93 15.63 16.21 4.71
C GLY A 93 14.87 15.45 3.63
N ARG A 94 15.44 14.34 3.15
CA ARG A 94 14.76 13.43 2.23
C ARG A 94 13.58 12.76 2.91
N VAL A 95 13.73 12.34 4.17
CA VAL A 95 12.63 11.70 4.92
C VAL A 95 11.41 12.61 4.92
N TRP A 96 11.55 13.88 5.26
CA TRP A 96 10.43 14.84 5.25
C TRP A 96 9.88 15.05 3.85
N ARG A 97 10.74 15.38 2.90
CA ARG A 97 10.36 15.68 1.52
C ARG A 97 9.61 14.56 0.83
N VAL A 98 10.05 13.30 1.02
CA VAL A 98 9.38 12.13 0.43
C VAL A 98 8.07 11.82 1.16
N ALA A 99 8.06 11.89 2.52
CA ALA A 99 6.87 11.63 3.30
C ALA A 99 5.71 12.59 2.95
N GLU A 100 6.00 13.87 2.74
CA GLU A 100 4.99 14.87 2.35
C GLU A 100 4.46 14.67 0.92
N ARG A 101 5.24 14.07 0.04
CA ARG A 101 4.89 13.93 -1.39
C ARG A 101 4.23 12.60 -1.74
N LEU A 102 4.31 11.60 -0.87
CA LEU A 102 3.60 10.33 -1.07
C LEU A 102 2.10 10.52 -0.81
N GLU A 103 1.30 10.19 -1.80
CA GLU A 103 -0.16 10.29 -1.76
C GLU A 103 -0.78 9.05 -1.09
N VAL A 104 -0.43 8.85 0.17
CA VAL A 104 -0.92 7.76 1.01
C VAL A 104 -1.42 8.29 2.35
N GLY A 105 -2.30 7.55 3.00
CA GLY A 105 -2.83 7.94 4.32
C GLY A 105 -1.83 7.75 5.46
N MET A 106 -0.87 6.86 5.29
CA MET A 106 0.13 6.53 6.30
C MET A 106 1.51 6.35 5.68
N VAL A 107 2.54 6.92 6.32
CA VAL A 107 3.92 6.80 5.85
C VAL A 107 4.79 6.18 6.92
N GLY A 108 5.49 5.10 6.59
CA GLY A 108 6.52 4.48 7.40
C GLY A 108 7.92 4.84 6.91
N ALA A 109 8.59 5.77 7.57
CA ALA A 109 9.97 6.09 7.27
C ALA A 109 10.92 5.30 8.18
N ASN A 110 11.83 4.54 7.60
CA ASN A 110 12.79 3.69 8.32
C ASN A 110 12.14 2.66 9.28
N THR A 111 10.92 2.27 9.01
CA THR A 111 10.18 1.24 9.74
C THR A 111 9.36 0.39 8.79
N GLY A 112 9.14 -0.87 9.11
CA GLY A 112 8.25 -1.76 8.37
C GLY A 112 6.90 -1.98 9.05
N PHE A 113 6.61 -1.24 10.13
CA PHE A 113 5.39 -1.44 10.91
C PHE A 113 4.75 -0.11 11.29
N LEU A 114 3.47 0.06 10.92
CA LEU A 114 2.68 1.28 11.17
C LEU A 114 1.48 1.04 12.09
N SER A 115 0.96 -0.19 12.14
CA SER A 115 -0.29 -0.47 12.84
C SER A 115 -0.09 -0.49 14.36
N GLN A 116 -0.72 0.48 15.05
CA GLN A 116 -0.78 0.55 16.50
C GLN A 116 -2.17 1.05 16.92
N ALA A 117 -2.67 0.59 18.06
CA ALA A 117 -4.02 0.90 18.55
C ALA A 117 -4.32 2.40 18.70
N VAL A 118 -3.30 3.19 18.98
CA VAL A 118 -3.43 4.65 19.23
C VAL A 118 -3.20 5.51 17.97
N ILE A 119 -2.77 4.91 16.88
CA ILE A 119 -2.48 5.64 15.64
C ILE A 119 -3.71 5.60 14.73
N PRO A 120 -4.15 6.74 14.18
CA PRO A 120 -5.20 6.77 13.16
C PRO A 120 -4.78 5.95 11.93
N PHE A 121 -5.54 4.89 11.63
CA PHE A 121 -5.28 4.00 10.50
C PHE A 121 -6.28 4.30 9.38
N GLY A 122 -5.80 4.51 8.16
CA GLY A 122 -6.64 4.74 6.99
C GLY A 122 -5.87 5.32 5.83
N GLY A 123 -6.53 5.36 4.68
CA GLY A 123 -5.96 5.74 3.40
C GLY A 123 -6.53 7.03 2.83
N VAL A 124 -6.09 7.31 1.62
CA VAL A 124 -6.61 8.35 0.73
C VAL A 124 -6.95 7.72 -0.62
N LYS A 125 -7.46 8.49 -1.57
CA LYS A 125 -7.92 8.00 -2.88
C LYS A 125 -8.97 6.89 -2.70
N GLU A 126 -8.97 5.84 -3.50
CA GLU A 126 -9.91 4.72 -3.39
C GLU A 126 -9.67 3.79 -2.20
N SER A 127 -8.57 3.97 -1.45
CA SER A 127 -8.37 3.26 -0.19
C SER A 127 -9.35 3.65 0.91
N GLY A 128 -10.17 4.67 0.69
CA GLY A 128 -11.33 5.00 1.51
C GLY A 128 -11.28 6.37 2.16
N LEU A 129 -12.30 6.62 2.97
CA LEU A 129 -12.51 7.87 3.71
C LEU A 129 -12.39 7.58 5.22
N GLY A 130 -12.04 8.63 5.98
CA GLY A 130 -11.95 8.54 7.44
C GLY A 130 -10.72 7.79 7.95
N ARG A 131 -10.70 7.60 9.26
CA ARG A 131 -9.63 6.89 9.96
C ARG A 131 -10.23 6.02 11.05
N GLU A 132 -9.68 4.82 11.23
CA GLU A 132 -9.94 3.98 12.41
C GLU A 132 -8.76 4.02 13.39
N GLY A 133 -8.89 3.39 14.55
CA GLY A 133 -7.88 3.48 15.62
C GLY A 133 -8.12 4.64 16.56
N GLY A 134 -7.09 5.35 17.04
CA GLY A 134 -7.13 6.29 18.15
C GLY A 134 -8.27 7.32 18.18
N HIS A 135 -8.72 7.82 17.03
CA HIS A 135 -9.86 8.75 16.89
C HIS A 135 -11.05 8.13 16.16
N GLY A 136 -11.04 6.83 15.93
CA GLY A 136 -12.06 6.14 15.11
C GLY A 136 -13.48 6.24 15.65
N ILE A 137 -13.66 6.50 16.95
CA ILE A 137 -15.00 6.69 17.55
C ILE A 137 -15.73 7.90 16.96
N GLU A 138 -15.01 8.93 16.53
CA GLU A 138 -15.59 10.16 15.98
C GLU A 138 -16.34 9.91 14.67
N GLU A 139 -15.92 8.92 13.89
CA GLU A 139 -16.57 8.50 12.65
C GLU A 139 -17.97 7.89 12.88
N TYR A 140 -18.27 7.44 14.09
CA TYR A 140 -19.57 6.89 14.49
C TYR A 140 -20.44 7.90 15.23
N MET A 141 -20.04 9.17 15.32
CA MET A 141 -20.71 10.21 16.09
C MET A 141 -21.15 11.37 15.20
N ASN A 142 -22.27 11.99 15.56
CA ASN A 142 -22.71 13.24 14.96
C ASN A 142 -22.39 14.42 15.88
N THR A 143 -21.64 15.39 15.40
CA THR A 143 -21.39 16.63 16.13
C THR A 143 -22.62 17.52 16.09
N LYS A 144 -23.09 17.99 17.26
CA LYS A 144 -24.21 18.96 17.38
C LYS A 144 -23.77 20.16 18.21
N LEU A 145 -23.83 21.32 17.61
CA LEU A 145 -23.70 22.59 18.36
C LEU A 145 -25.06 22.98 18.97
N ILE A 146 -25.07 23.25 20.28
CA ILE A 146 -26.22 23.81 20.99
C ILE A 146 -25.79 25.12 21.61
N VAL A 147 -26.49 26.18 21.32
CA VAL A 147 -26.27 27.52 21.90
C VAL A 147 -27.50 27.89 22.68
N PHE A 148 -27.33 28.20 23.96
CA PHE A 148 -28.39 28.71 24.85
C PHE A 148 -28.20 30.20 25.04
N GLY A 149 -29.28 30.94 24.89
CA GLY A 149 -29.35 32.38 25.22
C GLY A 149 -30.60 32.70 26.04
N GLY A 150 -30.60 33.81 26.73
CA GLY A 150 -31.79 34.34 27.43
C GLY A 150 -32.27 33.53 28.65
N LEU A 151 -31.44 32.74 29.28
CA LEU A 151 -31.77 31.95 30.46
C LEU A 151 -31.72 32.75 31.76
N GLY A 152 -31.49 34.04 31.68
CA GLY A 152 -31.53 34.99 32.86
C GLY A 152 -32.63 36.01 32.62
N ALA A 153 -33.74 35.84 33.28
CA ALA A 153 -34.71 36.91 33.53
C ALA A 153 -34.67 37.26 35.03
#